data_feb9f146473ff04f8cb0c6a842532cb7
#
_entry.id   feb9f146473ff04f8cb0c6a842532cb7
#
_cell.length_a   1.000
_cell.length_b   1.000
_cell.length_c   1.000
_cell.angle_alpha   90.00
_cell.angle_beta   90.00
_cell.angle_gamma   90.00
#
_symmetry.space_group_name_H-M   'P 1'
#
loop_
_entity.id
_entity.type
_entity.pdbx_description
1 polymer ?
#
loop_
_entity_poly.entity_id
_entity_poly.type
_entity_poly.pdbx_seq_one_letter_code
_entity_poly.pdbx_strand_id
1 'polypeptide(L)'
;IEAAEEEGVVIKTQLLPVGLQTSGDMGIRFVRTSPGEPDESGRSRPVALQDTEFLMVADLVISAIGQEVVSDSLLLDGRNLEFSEGILQVNPNNAQTSHPLVFAGGDLADNQRTVTDAIAWGKLAAWGIDCQLTGEEQAGVRPPSPAFKPDVPAFDMRGVRSIQQQKPDIMVSDQRTADFSEVRGSLTEEQAMREAGRCLACGQCGNCNSCIDLVGCPAFYLEDNKVRIDSNLCVGCGLCAQVCPNNAIEKIDLQ
;
A
#
# COMPACT_ATOMS: atom_id res chain seq x y z
N ILE A 1 1.33 -5.13 17.81
CA ILE A 1 1.52 -4.78 19.24
C ILE A 1 1.38 -6.02 20.09
N GLU A 2 0.21 -6.65 20.18
CA GLU A 2 -0.05 -7.84 21.01
C GLU A 2 1.01 -8.94 20.87
N ALA A 3 1.37 -9.33 19.64
CA ALA A 3 2.39 -10.36 19.42
C ALA A 3 3.78 -9.98 19.97
N ALA A 4 4.15 -8.70 19.93
CA ALA A 4 5.41 -8.23 20.50
C ALA A 4 5.39 -8.26 22.04
N GLU A 5 4.27 -7.87 22.64
CA GLU A 5 4.09 -7.93 24.10
C GLU A 5 4.08 -9.38 24.61
N GLU A 6 3.46 -10.31 23.85
CA GLU A 6 3.52 -11.75 24.12
C GLU A 6 4.96 -12.32 24.13
N GLU A 7 5.85 -11.72 23.34
CA GLU A 7 7.28 -12.06 23.26
C GLU A 7 8.15 -11.30 24.29
N GLY A 8 7.53 -10.53 25.17
CA GLY A 8 8.20 -9.81 26.28
C GLY A 8 8.68 -8.41 25.90
N VAL A 9 8.30 -7.87 24.73
CA VAL A 9 8.62 -6.49 24.37
C VAL A 9 7.78 -5.53 25.23
N VAL A 10 8.46 -4.62 25.93
CA VAL A 10 7.79 -3.59 26.75
C VAL A 10 7.51 -2.36 25.91
N ILE A 11 6.25 -2.09 25.62
CA ILE A 11 5.83 -0.90 24.86
C ILE A 11 5.46 0.21 25.84
N LYS A 12 6.16 1.35 25.72
CA LYS A 12 5.90 2.56 26.53
C LYS A 12 5.44 3.67 25.61
N THR A 13 4.21 4.08 25.78
CA THR A 13 3.60 5.19 25.03
C THR A 13 3.75 6.52 25.76
N GLN A 14 3.41 7.62 25.08
CA GLN A 14 3.44 8.99 25.63
C GLN A 14 4.82 9.39 26.18
N LEU A 15 5.88 9.00 25.48
CA LEU A 15 7.25 9.39 25.76
C LEU A 15 7.85 10.08 24.55
N LEU A 16 8.55 11.19 24.78
CA LEU A 16 9.31 11.94 23.79
C LEU A 16 10.80 11.84 24.12
N PRO A 17 11.64 11.31 23.24
CA PRO A 17 13.10 11.33 23.44
C PRO A 17 13.63 12.76 23.35
N VAL A 18 14.42 13.18 24.32
CA VAL A 18 14.98 14.53 24.40
C VAL A 18 16.50 14.55 24.35
N GLY A 19 17.16 13.40 24.49
CA GLY A 19 18.60 13.33 24.37
C GLY A 19 19.16 11.94 24.54
N LEU A 20 20.34 11.73 23.99
CA LEU A 20 21.15 10.52 24.17
C LEU A 20 22.21 10.77 25.23
N GLN A 21 22.32 9.87 26.20
CA GLN A 21 23.39 9.88 27.20
C GLN A 21 24.41 8.78 26.86
N THR A 22 25.66 9.19 26.60
CA THR A 22 26.75 8.29 26.19
C THR A 22 27.88 8.20 27.23
N SER A 23 27.79 8.95 28.33
CA SER A 23 28.72 8.92 29.45
C SER A 23 28.04 8.49 30.73
N GLY A 24 28.68 7.62 31.49
CA GLY A 24 28.08 6.93 32.62
C GLY A 24 27.15 5.81 32.12
N ASP A 25 25.97 5.68 32.70
CA ASP A 25 24.96 4.76 32.24
C ASP A 25 24.45 5.23 30.87
N MET A 26 24.69 4.42 29.82
CA MET A 26 24.24 4.71 28.46
C MET A 26 22.72 4.55 28.37
N GLY A 27 22.06 5.43 27.66
CA GLY A 27 20.62 5.37 27.49
C GLY A 27 20.02 6.60 26.82
N ILE A 28 18.71 6.66 26.82
CA ILE A 28 17.93 7.78 26.28
C ILE A 28 17.22 8.50 27.41
N ARG A 29 17.28 9.83 27.39
CA ARG A 29 16.45 10.67 28.25
C ARG A 29 15.13 10.93 27.57
N PHE A 30 14.06 10.69 28.27
CA PHE A 30 12.69 10.90 27.84
C PHE A 30 11.99 11.90 28.75
N VAL A 31 11.03 12.62 28.17
CA VAL A 31 9.99 13.34 28.93
C VAL A 31 8.65 12.66 28.67
N ARG A 32 7.75 12.74 29.64
CA ARG A 32 6.36 12.30 29.44
C ARG A 32 5.64 13.31 28.58
N THR A 33 4.64 12.83 27.82
CA THR A 33 3.82 13.67 26.97
C THR A 33 2.35 13.47 27.27
N SER A 34 1.52 14.47 26.96
CA SER A 34 0.07 14.37 26.87
C SER A 34 -0.38 14.62 25.42
N PRO A 35 -1.54 14.10 25.00
CA PRO A 35 -2.12 14.46 23.72
C PRO A 35 -2.40 15.97 23.67
N GLY A 36 -1.93 16.66 22.63
CA GLY A 36 -2.27 18.04 22.32
C GLY A 36 -3.52 18.14 21.45
N GLU A 37 -3.78 19.32 20.92
CA GLU A 37 -4.87 19.55 19.98
C GLU A 37 -4.67 18.71 18.71
N PRO A 38 -5.75 18.13 18.14
CA PRO A 38 -5.69 17.41 16.88
C PRO A 38 -5.28 18.36 15.73
N ASP A 39 -4.41 17.88 14.85
CA ASP A 39 -4.10 18.56 13.60
C ASP A 39 -5.20 18.33 12.54
N GLU A 40 -5.03 18.89 11.34
CA GLU A 40 -6.00 18.76 10.22
C GLU A 40 -6.29 17.31 9.83
N SER A 41 -5.40 16.37 10.13
CA SER A 41 -5.59 14.93 9.92
C SER A 41 -6.33 14.24 11.07
N GLY A 42 -6.67 14.96 12.14
CA GLY A 42 -7.26 14.45 13.36
C GLY A 42 -6.27 13.79 14.33
N ARG A 43 -4.96 13.91 14.07
CA ARG A 43 -3.90 13.33 14.90
C ARG A 43 -3.42 14.34 15.94
N SER A 44 -3.52 13.99 17.24
CA SER A 44 -3.00 14.82 18.30
C SER A 44 -1.46 14.80 18.33
N ARG A 45 -0.84 15.98 18.34
CA ARG A 45 0.61 16.11 18.53
C ARG A 45 0.95 15.94 20.02
N PRO A 46 2.03 15.20 20.35
CA PRO A 46 2.44 15.05 21.74
C PRO A 46 2.96 16.38 22.30
N VAL A 47 2.47 16.77 23.48
CA VAL A 47 2.94 17.94 24.24
C VAL A 47 3.77 17.46 25.41
N ALA A 48 5.04 17.92 25.48
CA ALA A 48 5.94 17.55 26.57
C ALA A 48 5.45 18.11 27.92
N LEU A 49 5.48 17.28 28.96
CA LEU A 49 5.18 17.67 30.32
C LEU A 49 6.47 18.13 31.01
N GLN A 50 6.42 19.30 31.65
CA GLN A 50 7.57 19.84 32.38
C GLN A 50 7.94 18.96 33.57
N ASP A 51 9.20 18.95 33.96
CA ASP A 51 9.75 18.23 35.12
C ASP A 51 9.48 16.72 35.16
N THR A 52 9.31 16.09 33.98
CA THR A 52 9.08 14.65 33.87
C THR A 52 10.24 13.89 33.22
N GLU A 53 11.41 14.53 33.11
CA GLU A 53 12.57 13.92 32.47
C GLU A 53 13.10 12.75 33.30
N PHE A 54 13.41 11.65 32.61
CA PHE A 54 14.05 10.47 33.20
C PHE A 54 14.95 9.77 32.20
N LEU A 55 15.96 9.05 32.72
CA LEU A 55 16.86 8.22 31.91
C LEU A 55 16.31 6.80 31.81
N MET A 56 16.30 6.28 30.60
CA MET A 56 16.07 4.85 30.34
C MET A 56 17.41 4.26 29.89
N VAL A 57 18.01 3.43 30.73
CA VAL A 57 19.27 2.77 30.46
C VAL A 57 19.07 1.68 29.38
N ALA A 58 19.98 1.59 28.43
CA ALA A 58 19.98 0.60 27.37
C ALA A 58 21.40 0.32 26.87
N ASP A 59 21.68 -0.92 26.54
CA ASP A 59 22.95 -1.36 25.94
C ASP A 59 23.05 -0.99 24.45
N LEU A 60 21.89 -0.94 23.79
CA LEU A 60 21.75 -0.57 22.38
C LEU A 60 20.52 0.30 22.19
N VAL A 61 20.66 1.35 21.40
CA VAL A 61 19.57 2.24 21.01
C VAL A 61 19.40 2.21 19.49
N ILE A 62 18.20 1.91 19.03
CA ILE A 62 17.84 1.91 17.61
C ILE A 62 16.79 2.98 17.36
N SER A 63 17.12 3.95 16.49
CA SER A 63 16.17 4.97 16.05
C SER A 63 15.32 4.44 14.91
N ALA A 64 14.01 4.40 15.09
CA ALA A 64 13.01 3.96 14.10
C ALA A 64 11.86 4.98 13.99
N ILE A 65 12.18 6.28 13.99
CA ILE A 65 11.22 7.40 14.05
C ILE A 65 10.76 7.90 12.67
N GLY A 66 11.11 7.18 11.61
CA GLY A 66 10.83 7.55 10.23
C GLY A 66 12.02 8.22 9.54
N GLN A 67 11.85 8.55 8.28
CA GLN A 67 12.86 9.20 7.45
C GLN A 67 12.22 10.38 6.71
N GLU A 68 13.01 11.40 6.47
CA GLU A 68 12.64 12.56 5.67
C GLU A 68 13.53 12.64 4.43
N VAL A 69 12.98 13.19 3.36
CA VAL A 69 13.73 13.43 2.13
C VAL A 69 14.63 14.66 2.33
N VAL A 70 15.94 14.52 2.07
CA VAL A 70 16.88 15.64 2.10
C VAL A 70 16.85 16.32 0.72
N SER A 71 15.98 17.32 0.56
CA SER A 71 15.75 18.03 -0.70
C SER A 71 16.94 18.89 -1.14
N ASP A 72 17.70 19.45 -0.20
CA ASP A 72 18.77 20.40 -0.48
C ASP A 72 19.96 19.82 -1.25
N SER A 73 20.09 18.48 -1.26
CA SER A 73 21.14 17.77 -1.99
C SER A 73 20.78 17.41 -3.43
N LEU A 74 19.53 17.63 -3.86
CA LEU A 74 19.04 17.24 -5.17
C LEU A 74 19.08 18.40 -6.16
N LEU A 75 20.27 19.01 -6.32
CA LEU A 75 20.56 19.99 -7.35
C LEU A 75 21.06 19.29 -8.62
N LEU A 76 20.37 19.45 -9.73
CA LEU A 76 20.81 18.95 -11.04
C LEU A 76 21.02 20.12 -11.99
N ASP A 77 22.22 20.22 -12.54
CA ASP A 77 22.62 21.31 -13.46
C ASP A 77 22.30 22.73 -12.93
N GLY A 78 22.42 22.94 -11.60
CA GLY A 78 22.12 24.21 -10.95
C GLY A 78 20.62 24.53 -10.86
N ARG A 79 19.74 23.54 -11.12
CA ARG A 79 18.29 23.68 -10.99
C ARG A 79 17.79 22.80 -9.84
N ASN A 80 16.91 23.36 -9.05
CA ASN A 80 16.20 22.61 -8.02
C ASN A 80 15.09 21.76 -8.66
N LEU A 81 14.98 20.50 -8.24
CA LEU A 81 13.79 19.70 -8.49
C LEU A 81 12.62 20.26 -7.66
N GLU A 82 11.41 20.12 -8.17
CA GLU A 82 10.22 20.61 -7.49
C GLU A 82 9.77 19.65 -6.37
N PHE A 83 9.60 20.21 -5.16
CA PHE A 83 9.08 19.49 -4.00
C PHE A 83 7.77 20.13 -3.52
N SER A 84 6.87 19.31 -3.04
CA SER A 84 5.67 19.75 -2.32
C SER A 84 5.51 18.89 -1.06
N GLU A 85 5.37 19.52 0.10
CA GLU A 85 5.23 18.84 1.40
C GLU A 85 6.35 17.81 1.69
N GLY A 86 7.57 18.10 1.25
CA GLY A 86 8.72 17.21 1.42
C GLY A 86 8.79 16.04 0.44
N ILE A 87 7.93 15.99 -0.59
CA ILE A 87 7.87 14.95 -1.60
C ILE A 87 8.28 15.52 -2.95
N LEU A 88 9.15 14.82 -3.66
CA LEU A 88 9.54 15.16 -5.01
C LEU A 88 8.35 15.02 -5.96
N GLN A 89 8.05 16.08 -6.69
CA GLN A 89 6.95 16.09 -7.64
C GLN A 89 7.35 15.35 -8.92
N VAL A 90 6.52 14.38 -9.29
CA VAL A 90 6.70 13.58 -10.51
C VAL A 90 5.39 13.54 -11.29
N ASN A 91 5.50 13.41 -12.59
CA ASN A 91 4.34 13.17 -13.44
C ASN A 91 3.78 11.76 -13.14
N PRO A 92 2.51 11.63 -12.70
CA PRO A 92 1.92 10.35 -12.34
C PRO A 92 1.75 9.38 -13.51
N ASN A 93 1.95 9.85 -14.73
CA ASN A 93 1.79 9.02 -15.94
C ASN A 93 3.08 8.37 -16.42
N ASN A 94 4.25 8.91 -16.07
CA ASN A 94 5.53 8.42 -16.56
C ASN A 94 6.67 8.53 -15.54
N ALA A 95 6.40 8.98 -14.31
CA ALA A 95 7.38 9.18 -13.24
C ALA A 95 8.48 10.23 -13.53
N GLN A 96 8.31 11.10 -14.54
CA GLN A 96 9.26 12.17 -14.87
C GLN A 96 9.14 13.33 -13.87
N THR A 97 10.26 13.88 -13.46
CA THR A 97 10.33 15.07 -12.60
C THR A 97 10.18 16.37 -13.41
N SER A 98 10.30 17.51 -12.74
CA SER A 98 10.43 18.83 -13.41
C SER A 98 11.66 18.94 -14.32
N HIS A 99 12.67 18.08 -14.14
CA HIS A 99 13.81 17.98 -15.04
C HIS A 99 13.59 16.89 -16.11
N PRO A 100 13.73 17.20 -17.41
CA PRO A 100 13.31 16.31 -18.50
C PRO A 100 14.08 14.99 -18.60
N LEU A 101 15.27 14.89 -18.02
CA LEU A 101 16.11 13.69 -18.02
C LEU A 101 16.11 12.94 -16.69
N VAL A 102 15.25 13.35 -15.73
CA VAL A 102 15.22 12.75 -14.39
C VAL A 102 13.86 12.16 -14.11
N PHE A 103 13.89 10.90 -13.70
CA PHE A 103 12.71 10.14 -13.29
C PHE A 103 12.90 9.70 -11.84
N ALA A 104 11.81 9.65 -11.09
CA ALA A 104 11.87 9.26 -9.69
C ALA A 104 10.59 8.54 -9.25
N GLY A 105 10.67 7.84 -8.14
CA GLY A 105 9.54 7.13 -7.56
C GLY A 105 9.85 6.58 -6.17
N GLY A 106 8.96 5.76 -5.64
CA GLY A 106 9.07 5.21 -4.30
C GLY A 106 8.96 6.28 -3.22
N ASP A 107 9.61 6.06 -2.09
CA ASP A 107 9.54 6.91 -0.88
C ASP A 107 9.92 8.38 -1.12
N LEU A 108 10.66 8.65 -2.19
CA LEU A 108 11.02 10.00 -2.59
C LEU A 108 9.84 10.77 -3.22
N ALA A 109 8.96 10.07 -3.92
CA ALA A 109 7.88 10.65 -4.71
C ALA A 109 6.48 10.28 -4.21
N ASP A 110 6.38 9.45 -3.16
CA ASP A 110 5.11 8.97 -2.62
C ASP A 110 5.15 8.82 -1.10
N ASN A 111 4.03 9.15 -0.45
CA ASN A 111 3.86 9.00 1.00
C ASN A 111 3.49 7.57 1.44
N GLN A 112 3.18 6.65 0.53
CA GLN A 112 2.78 5.28 0.89
C GLN A 112 3.92 4.49 1.54
N ARG A 113 5.15 4.71 1.07
CA ARG A 113 6.39 4.15 1.64
C ARG A 113 6.33 2.62 1.79
N THR A 114 5.82 1.94 0.78
CA THR A 114 5.79 0.48 0.72
C THR A 114 6.71 -0.04 -0.38
N VAL A 115 7.25 -1.25 -0.18
CA VAL A 115 8.07 -1.93 -1.19
C VAL A 115 7.28 -2.13 -2.49
N THR A 116 5.99 -2.44 -2.38
CA THR A 116 5.11 -2.64 -3.53
C THR A 116 4.98 -1.37 -4.37
N ASP A 117 4.77 -0.23 -3.73
CA ASP A 117 4.67 1.06 -4.41
C ASP A 117 6.01 1.46 -5.04
N ALA A 118 7.13 1.23 -4.34
CA ALA A 118 8.46 1.49 -4.88
C ALA A 118 8.73 0.67 -6.17
N ILE A 119 8.34 -0.61 -6.19
CA ILE A 119 8.43 -1.46 -7.39
C ILE A 119 7.52 -0.94 -8.52
N ALA A 120 6.31 -0.53 -8.20
CA ALA A 120 5.36 0.00 -9.18
C ALA A 120 5.86 1.31 -9.80
N TRP A 121 6.38 2.23 -8.98
CA TRP A 121 7.03 3.45 -9.45
C TRP A 121 8.25 3.16 -10.32
N GLY A 122 9.08 2.18 -9.93
CA GLY A 122 10.25 1.77 -10.73
C GLY A 122 9.86 1.24 -12.12
N LYS A 123 8.80 0.45 -12.22
CA LYS A 123 8.26 -0.02 -13.51
C LYS A 123 7.74 1.12 -14.36
N LEU A 124 7.01 2.07 -13.76
CA LEU A 124 6.48 3.23 -14.46
C LEU A 124 7.61 4.15 -14.96
N ALA A 125 8.64 4.38 -14.13
CA ALA A 125 9.81 5.16 -14.50
C ALA A 125 10.59 4.51 -15.66
N ALA A 126 10.81 3.20 -15.61
CA ALA A 126 11.47 2.46 -16.68
C ALA A 126 10.71 2.57 -18.02
N TRP A 127 9.39 2.43 -17.98
CA TRP A 127 8.54 2.63 -19.15
C TRP A 127 8.61 4.07 -19.66
N GLY A 128 8.55 5.07 -18.77
CA GLY A 128 8.66 6.49 -19.13
C GLY A 128 10.00 6.85 -19.76
N ILE A 129 11.10 6.30 -19.25
CA ILE A 129 12.45 6.47 -19.81
C ILE A 129 12.53 5.86 -21.22
N ASP A 130 11.99 4.67 -21.38
CA ASP A 130 12.01 3.97 -22.66
C ASP A 130 11.22 4.73 -23.72
N CYS A 131 10.00 5.20 -23.41
CA CYS A 131 9.22 6.07 -24.29
C CYS A 131 9.97 7.35 -24.66
N GLN A 132 10.69 7.96 -23.73
CA GLN A 132 11.48 9.16 -24.00
C GLN A 132 12.67 8.90 -24.91
N LEU A 133 13.35 7.77 -24.77
CA LEU A 133 14.53 7.41 -25.58
C LEU A 133 14.15 6.97 -26.99
N THR A 134 13.04 6.28 -27.14
CA THR A 134 12.56 5.77 -28.44
C THR A 134 11.72 6.78 -29.22
N GLY A 135 11.12 7.75 -28.51
CA GLY A 135 10.16 8.69 -29.10
C GLY A 135 8.79 8.07 -29.41
N GLU A 136 8.55 6.83 -28.99
CA GLU A 136 7.32 6.09 -29.25
C GLU A 136 6.69 5.64 -27.92
N GLU A 137 5.36 5.76 -27.79
CA GLU A 137 4.63 4.97 -26.80
C GLU A 137 4.73 3.51 -27.22
N GLN A 138 5.48 2.72 -26.46
CA GLN A 138 5.62 1.31 -26.78
C GLN A 138 4.26 0.60 -26.82
N ALA A 139 4.12 -0.34 -27.76
CA ALA A 139 2.93 -1.19 -27.95
C ALA A 139 2.66 -2.16 -26.77
N GLY A 140 3.27 -1.94 -25.61
CA GLY A 140 3.03 -2.65 -24.36
C GLY A 140 2.03 -1.90 -23.49
N VAL A 141 1.36 -2.63 -22.63
CA VAL A 141 0.46 -2.02 -21.64
C VAL A 141 1.29 -1.14 -20.71
N ARG A 142 1.00 0.17 -20.70
CA ARG A 142 1.59 1.11 -19.73
C ARG A 142 1.33 0.58 -18.31
N PRO A 143 2.36 0.50 -17.45
CA PRO A 143 2.14 0.12 -16.06
C PRO A 143 1.15 1.08 -15.39
N PRO A 144 0.24 0.58 -14.56
CA PRO A 144 -0.65 1.46 -13.81
C PRO A 144 0.17 2.38 -12.89
N SER A 145 -0.24 3.65 -12.81
CA SER A 145 0.38 4.59 -11.88
C SER A 145 0.10 4.20 -10.45
N PRO A 146 1.10 4.13 -9.56
CA PRO A 146 0.87 3.92 -8.12
C PRO A 146 0.03 5.04 -7.48
N ALA A 147 0.08 6.25 -8.04
CA ALA A 147 -0.75 7.36 -7.60
C ALA A 147 -2.24 7.17 -7.96
N PHE A 148 -2.54 6.25 -8.88
CA PHE A 148 -3.93 5.94 -9.23
C PHE A 148 -4.54 5.03 -8.17
N LYS A 149 -5.43 5.60 -7.36
CA LYS A 149 -6.30 4.83 -6.48
C LYS A 149 -7.65 4.70 -7.17
N PRO A 150 -8.03 3.50 -7.63
CA PRO A 150 -9.36 3.32 -8.19
C PRO A 150 -10.39 3.66 -7.10
N ASP A 151 -11.38 4.47 -7.47
CA ASP A 151 -12.56 4.68 -6.63
C ASP A 151 -13.34 3.35 -6.60
N VAL A 152 -13.06 2.55 -5.58
CA VAL A 152 -13.75 1.28 -5.38
C VAL A 152 -15.09 1.62 -4.72
N PRO A 153 -16.21 1.49 -5.41
CA PRO A 153 -17.51 1.75 -4.81
C PRO A 153 -17.69 0.86 -3.58
N ALA A 154 -18.26 1.45 -2.52
CA ALA A 154 -18.53 0.72 -1.29
C ALA A 154 -19.37 -0.53 -1.62
N PHE A 155 -18.80 -1.70 -1.35
CA PHE A 155 -19.48 -2.97 -1.61
C PHE A 155 -20.73 -3.07 -0.73
N ASP A 156 -21.88 -3.33 -1.32
CA ASP A 156 -23.07 -3.63 -0.53
C ASP A 156 -22.95 -5.03 0.07
N MET A 157 -22.57 -5.09 1.33
CA MET A 157 -22.39 -6.33 2.08
C MET A 157 -23.69 -6.91 2.61
N ARG A 158 -24.85 -6.31 2.32
CA ARG A 158 -26.16 -6.84 2.75
C ARG A 158 -26.41 -8.19 2.11
N GLY A 159 -26.66 -9.20 2.93
CA GLY A 159 -26.88 -10.58 2.48
C GLY A 159 -25.61 -11.40 2.26
N VAL A 160 -24.42 -10.81 2.36
CA VAL A 160 -23.18 -11.59 2.30
C VAL A 160 -22.98 -12.34 3.61
N ARG A 161 -22.86 -13.66 3.52
CA ARG A 161 -22.61 -14.49 4.69
C ARG A 161 -21.18 -14.28 5.18
N SER A 162 -21.02 -13.89 6.44
CA SER A 162 -19.70 -13.83 7.07
C SER A 162 -19.19 -15.26 7.30
N ILE A 163 -18.02 -15.56 6.76
CA ILE A 163 -17.30 -16.82 6.98
C ILE A 163 -16.01 -16.50 7.71
N GLN A 164 -15.76 -17.22 8.81
CA GLN A 164 -14.57 -16.99 9.62
C GLN A 164 -13.28 -17.33 8.84
N GLN A 165 -12.29 -16.45 8.94
CA GLN A 165 -10.98 -16.63 8.34
C GLN A 165 -10.27 -17.86 8.92
N GLN A 166 -9.66 -18.67 8.06
CA GLN A 166 -8.74 -19.71 8.49
C GLN A 166 -7.43 -19.08 8.95
N LYS A 167 -6.91 -19.56 10.06
CA LYS A 167 -5.63 -19.10 10.60
C LYS A 167 -4.65 -20.25 10.65
N PRO A 168 -3.40 -20.05 10.22
CA PRO A 168 -2.34 -21.03 10.42
C PRO A 168 -2.04 -21.20 11.92
N ASP A 169 -1.43 -22.31 12.27
CA ASP A 169 -0.90 -22.50 13.60
C ASP A 169 0.20 -21.48 13.89
N ILE A 170 0.22 -20.98 15.12
CA ILE A 170 1.22 -20.02 15.58
C ILE A 170 1.98 -20.66 16.74
N MET A 171 3.31 -20.59 16.67
CA MET A 171 4.18 -21.07 17.76
C MET A 171 3.82 -20.38 19.08
N VAL A 172 3.84 -21.12 20.17
CA VAL A 172 3.56 -20.56 21.50
C VAL A 172 4.63 -19.53 21.89
N SER A 173 4.23 -18.49 22.62
CA SER A 173 5.06 -17.30 22.89
C SER A 173 6.42 -17.65 23.50
N ASP A 174 6.46 -18.57 24.46
CA ASP A 174 7.69 -18.96 25.14
C ASP A 174 8.76 -19.61 24.25
N GLN A 175 8.37 -20.11 23.08
CA GLN A 175 9.26 -20.73 22.10
C GLN A 175 9.72 -19.76 21.00
N ARG A 176 8.96 -18.67 20.75
CA ARG A 176 9.24 -17.74 19.65
C ARG A 176 10.57 -17.00 19.78
N THR A 177 11.02 -16.78 21.01
CA THR A 177 12.27 -16.05 21.30
C THR A 177 13.49 -16.94 21.44
N ALA A 178 13.34 -18.26 21.32
CA ALA A 178 14.44 -19.21 21.51
C ALA A 178 15.41 -19.23 20.32
N ASP A 179 14.89 -19.08 19.10
CA ASP A 179 15.67 -19.08 17.87
C ASP A 179 14.93 -18.31 16.74
N PHE A 180 15.42 -18.40 15.50
CA PHE A 180 14.80 -17.80 14.32
C PHE A 180 13.92 -18.77 13.51
N SER A 181 13.36 -19.78 14.16
CA SER A 181 12.39 -20.67 13.53
C SER A 181 11.13 -19.93 13.10
N GLU A 182 10.45 -20.45 12.10
CA GLU A 182 9.22 -19.82 11.59
C GLU A 182 8.11 -19.84 12.66
N VAL A 183 7.69 -18.67 13.07
CA VAL A 183 6.69 -18.48 14.14
C VAL A 183 5.27 -18.77 13.66
N ARG A 184 4.97 -18.42 12.41
CA ARG A 184 3.64 -18.62 11.82
C ARG A 184 3.73 -19.69 10.76
N GLY A 185 3.11 -20.82 11.00
CA GLY A 185 3.04 -21.92 10.04
C GLY A 185 2.20 -21.61 8.80
N SER A 186 2.14 -22.55 7.89
CA SER A 186 1.28 -22.49 6.72
C SER A 186 -0.11 -23.06 7.01
N LEU A 187 -1.08 -22.67 6.19
CA LEU A 187 -2.39 -23.34 6.19
C LEU A 187 -2.24 -24.80 5.70
N THR A 188 -2.97 -25.71 6.30
CA THR A 188 -3.12 -27.05 5.72
C THR A 188 -3.87 -26.98 4.39
N GLU A 189 -3.78 -28.01 3.55
CA GLU A 189 -4.51 -28.06 2.28
C GLU A 189 -6.00 -27.82 2.48
N GLU A 190 -6.62 -28.46 3.47
CA GLU A 190 -8.03 -28.29 3.78
C GLU A 190 -8.37 -26.85 4.23
N GLN A 191 -7.52 -26.25 5.07
CA GLN A 191 -7.67 -24.84 5.48
C GLN A 191 -7.52 -23.89 4.29
N ALA A 192 -6.55 -24.14 3.42
CA ALA A 192 -6.31 -23.34 2.23
C ALA A 192 -7.51 -23.42 1.25
N MET A 193 -8.09 -24.59 1.05
CA MET A 193 -9.29 -24.77 0.23
C MET A 193 -10.50 -24.03 0.82
N ARG A 194 -10.67 -24.08 2.14
CA ARG A 194 -11.76 -23.33 2.83
C ARG A 194 -11.55 -21.82 2.71
N GLU A 195 -10.31 -21.36 2.86
CA GLU A 195 -9.97 -19.94 2.73
C GLU A 195 -10.14 -19.44 1.29
N ALA A 196 -9.74 -20.24 0.30
CA ALA A 196 -9.98 -19.94 -1.10
C ALA A 196 -11.50 -19.82 -1.41
N GLY A 197 -12.34 -20.64 -0.76
CA GLY A 197 -13.81 -20.55 -0.88
C GLY A 197 -14.43 -19.27 -0.30
N ARG A 198 -13.68 -18.50 0.51
CA ARG A 198 -14.08 -17.17 0.99
C ARG A 198 -13.79 -16.05 0.01
N CYS A 199 -12.98 -16.33 -1.02
CA CYS A 199 -12.57 -15.32 -1.98
C CYS A 199 -13.78 -14.74 -2.70
N LEU A 200 -13.96 -13.41 -2.60
CA LEU A 200 -15.00 -12.67 -3.32
C LEU A 200 -14.59 -12.35 -4.77
N ALA A 201 -13.41 -12.79 -5.19
CA ALA A 201 -12.85 -12.54 -6.52
C ALA A 201 -12.91 -11.06 -6.92
N CYS A 202 -12.56 -10.13 -5.98
CA CYS A 202 -12.65 -8.68 -6.15
C CYS A 202 -11.59 -8.12 -7.15
N GLY A 203 -10.79 -8.96 -7.80
CA GLY A 203 -9.82 -8.55 -8.82
C GLY A 203 -10.48 -8.31 -10.18
N GLN A 204 -9.81 -8.78 -11.24
CA GLN A 204 -10.39 -8.84 -12.59
C GLN A 204 -11.67 -9.71 -12.58
N CYS A 205 -12.26 -10.02 -13.70
CA CYS A 205 -13.53 -10.75 -13.74
C CYS A 205 -13.55 -11.98 -12.79
N GLY A 206 -14.32 -11.88 -11.72
CA GLY A 206 -14.47 -12.93 -10.70
C GLY A 206 -15.62 -13.88 -10.96
N ASN A 207 -16.16 -13.92 -12.18
CA ASN A 207 -17.30 -14.78 -12.58
C ASN A 207 -18.54 -14.63 -11.68
N CYS A 208 -18.78 -13.43 -11.14
CA CYS A 208 -19.95 -13.15 -10.30
C CYS A 208 -21.26 -13.13 -11.10
N ASN A 209 -21.19 -13.19 -12.43
CA ASN A 209 -22.30 -13.20 -13.39
C ASN A 209 -23.22 -11.96 -13.36
N SER A 210 -22.90 -10.90 -12.61
CA SER A 210 -23.73 -9.69 -12.54
C SER A 210 -24.03 -9.09 -13.91
N CYS A 211 -23.07 -9.11 -14.83
CA CYS A 211 -23.24 -8.66 -16.21
C CYS A 211 -24.21 -9.55 -17.01
N ILE A 212 -24.34 -10.81 -16.68
CA ILE A 212 -25.28 -11.75 -17.30
C ILE A 212 -26.66 -11.62 -16.64
N ASP A 213 -26.72 -11.76 -15.33
CA ASP A 213 -27.97 -11.87 -14.58
C ASP A 213 -28.74 -10.55 -14.50
N LEU A 214 -28.05 -9.43 -14.35
CA LEU A 214 -28.69 -8.09 -14.25
C LEU A 214 -28.96 -7.47 -15.62
N VAL A 215 -28.07 -7.66 -16.59
CA VAL A 215 -28.22 -7.04 -17.91
C VAL A 215 -29.01 -7.92 -18.87
N GLY A 216 -28.92 -9.25 -18.70
CA GLY A 216 -29.60 -10.21 -19.58
C GLY A 216 -29.17 -10.11 -21.06
N CYS A 217 -27.94 -9.63 -21.31
CA CYS A 217 -27.48 -9.36 -22.66
C CYS A 217 -27.11 -10.66 -23.38
N PRO A 218 -27.63 -10.91 -24.59
CA PRO A 218 -27.37 -12.15 -25.34
C PRO A 218 -25.91 -12.25 -25.86
N ALA A 219 -25.13 -11.16 -25.79
CA ALA A 219 -23.74 -11.17 -26.17
C ALA A 219 -22.82 -11.86 -25.16
N PHE A 220 -23.30 -12.14 -23.94
CA PHE A 220 -22.52 -12.88 -22.95
C PHE A 220 -22.69 -14.39 -23.08
N TYR A 221 -21.57 -15.10 -23.01
CA TYR A 221 -21.53 -16.55 -22.92
C TYR A 221 -20.44 -17.02 -21.97
N LEU A 222 -20.53 -18.26 -21.53
CA LEU A 222 -19.52 -18.90 -20.70
C LEU A 222 -18.67 -19.85 -21.54
N GLU A 223 -17.37 -19.68 -21.50
CA GLU A 223 -16.39 -20.56 -22.12
C GLU A 223 -15.35 -20.92 -21.06
N ASP A 224 -15.14 -22.20 -20.80
CA ASP A 224 -14.24 -22.71 -19.76
C ASP A 224 -14.47 -22.04 -18.38
N ASN A 225 -15.73 -21.90 -18.02
CA ASN A 225 -16.16 -21.24 -16.79
C ASN A 225 -15.70 -19.75 -16.68
N LYS A 226 -15.45 -19.08 -17.80
CA LYS A 226 -15.11 -17.66 -17.88
C LYS A 226 -16.15 -16.91 -18.68
N VAL A 227 -16.52 -15.74 -18.20
CA VAL A 227 -17.43 -14.84 -18.93
C VAL A 227 -16.71 -14.28 -20.14
N ARG A 228 -17.35 -14.46 -21.33
CA ARG A 228 -16.89 -13.92 -22.62
C ARG A 228 -17.98 -13.04 -23.23
N ILE A 229 -17.54 -12.16 -24.12
CA ILE A 229 -18.44 -11.28 -24.89
C ILE A 229 -18.28 -11.60 -26.37
N ASP A 230 -19.39 -11.98 -27.01
CA ASP A 230 -19.45 -12.11 -28.46
C ASP A 230 -19.52 -10.70 -29.09
N SER A 231 -18.44 -10.31 -29.75
CA SER A 231 -18.32 -8.99 -30.39
C SER A 231 -19.33 -8.79 -31.54
N ASN A 232 -19.82 -9.88 -32.15
CA ASN A 232 -20.81 -9.79 -33.23
C ASN A 232 -22.22 -9.50 -32.72
N LEU A 233 -22.52 -9.88 -31.47
CA LEU A 233 -23.79 -9.62 -30.81
C LEU A 233 -23.74 -8.37 -29.93
N CYS A 234 -22.55 -7.90 -29.59
CA CYS A 234 -22.37 -6.74 -28.72
C CYS A 234 -22.61 -5.44 -29.49
N VAL A 235 -23.61 -4.67 -29.04
CA VAL A 235 -23.91 -3.34 -29.61
C VAL A 235 -23.18 -2.18 -28.92
N GLY A 236 -22.26 -2.44 -28.01
CA GLY A 236 -21.43 -1.43 -27.34
C GLY A 236 -22.20 -0.50 -26.39
N CYS A 237 -23.36 -0.89 -25.85
CA CYS A 237 -24.19 -0.01 -25.01
C CYS A 237 -23.56 0.37 -23.68
N GLY A 238 -22.56 -0.38 -23.18
CA GLY A 238 -21.85 -0.10 -21.94
C GLY A 238 -22.58 -0.43 -20.64
N LEU A 239 -23.79 -0.98 -20.68
CA LEU A 239 -24.55 -1.35 -19.45
C LEU A 239 -23.80 -2.36 -18.59
N CYS A 240 -23.13 -3.33 -19.20
CA CYS A 240 -22.36 -4.35 -18.50
C CYS A 240 -21.15 -3.75 -17.75
N ALA A 241 -20.53 -2.70 -18.28
CA ALA A 241 -19.46 -2.00 -17.60
C ALA A 241 -19.98 -1.26 -16.34
N GLN A 242 -21.21 -0.73 -16.39
CA GLN A 242 -21.82 -0.02 -15.25
C GLN A 242 -22.22 -0.96 -14.10
N VAL A 243 -22.59 -2.20 -14.41
CA VAL A 243 -23.02 -3.18 -13.40
C VAL A 243 -21.89 -4.08 -12.92
N CYS A 244 -20.70 -3.99 -13.52
CA CYS A 244 -19.56 -4.83 -13.13
C CYS A 244 -18.97 -4.33 -11.79
N PRO A 245 -19.09 -5.10 -10.69
CA PRO A 245 -18.59 -4.64 -9.40
C PRO A 245 -17.07 -4.56 -9.34
N ASN A 246 -16.38 -5.23 -10.27
CA ASN A 246 -14.93 -5.30 -10.32
C ASN A 246 -14.32 -4.40 -11.41
N ASN A 247 -15.13 -3.61 -12.12
CA ASN A 247 -14.70 -2.83 -13.29
C ASN A 247 -13.90 -3.67 -14.32
N ALA A 248 -14.28 -4.95 -14.46
CA ALA A 248 -13.58 -5.89 -15.35
C ALA A 248 -14.02 -5.75 -16.82
N ILE A 249 -14.94 -4.86 -17.11
CA ILE A 249 -15.48 -4.60 -18.46
C ILE A 249 -15.29 -3.10 -18.73
N GLU A 250 -14.56 -2.80 -19.76
CA GLU A 250 -14.32 -1.43 -20.22
C GLU A 250 -15.03 -1.19 -21.55
N LYS A 251 -15.64 -0.02 -21.70
CA LYS A 251 -16.21 0.41 -22.97
C LYS A 251 -15.10 1.13 -23.76
N ILE A 252 -14.76 0.59 -24.92
CA ILE A 252 -13.83 1.20 -25.85
C ILE A 252 -14.65 1.82 -26.98
N ASP A 253 -14.52 3.12 -27.19
CA ASP A 253 -15.07 3.79 -28.37
C ASP A 253 -14.12 3.49 -29.55
N LEU A 254 -14.54 2.61 -30.43
CA LEU A 254 -13.81 2.38 -31.69
C LEU A 254 -13.94 3.64 -32.57
N GLN A 255 -12.81 4.30 -32.79
CA GLN A 255 -12.68 5.41 -33.75
C GLN A 255 -12.71 4.90 -35.18
#